data_3a23920d837f9efc3e06cae73dc41873
#
_entry.id   3a23920d837f9efc3e06cae73dc41873
#
_cell.length_a   1.000
_cell.length_b   1.000
_cell.length_c   1.000
_cell.angle_alpha   90.00
_cell.angle_beta   90.00
_cell.angle_gamma   90.00
#
_symmetry.space_group_name_H-M   'P 1'
#
loop_
_entity.id
_entity.type
_entity.pdbx_description
1 polymer ?
#
loop_
_entity_poly.entity_id
_entity_poly.type
_entity_poly.pdbx_seq_one_letter_code
_entity_poly.pdbx_strand_id
1 'polypeptide(L)'
;KMRREVLEKLQDEILSGYRRNSSVPPTKEEERAPEKADLEERPEFTVFVQTKQQFEMVLGKFKMYRKLSERSYGIYFAQEWKKLADRCHEAGVRCYLMMPRIFRKEAEQYFRKQMELLTSAGFDALGIGSMEEPGFLREAGIELPMYFDQGMYSWNHLAGAAMERYGADRLTIPVELNEREIRDSGVQGEMIVYGYLP
;
A
#
# COMPACT_ATOMS: atom_id res chain seq x y z
N LYS A 1 -8.85 -14.93 -49.42
CA LYS A 1 -7.69 -14.06 -49.67
C LYS A 1 -7.98 -12.63 -49.20
N MET A 2 -8.96 -11.96 -49.80
CA MET A 2 -9.36 -10.56 -49.52
C MET A 2 -9.63 -10.25 -48.02
N ARG A 3 -10.31 -11.15 -47.28
CA ARG A 3 -10.64 -10.94 -45.84
C ARG A 3 -9.39 -10.88 -44.96
N ARG A 4 -8.37 -11.68 -45.26
CA ARG A 4 -7.11 -11.71 -44.52
C ARG A 4 -6.29 -10.44 -44.77
N GLU A 5 -6.22 -10.01 -46.02
CA GLU A 5 -5.51 -8.78 -46.40
C GLU A 5 -6.13 -7.52 -45.76
N VAL A 6 -7.46 -7.49 -45.63
CA VAL A 6 -8.16 -6.38 -44.94
C VAL A 6 -7.87 -6.38 -43.45
N LEU A 7 -7.84 -7.55 -42.83
CA LEU A 7 -7.51 -7.65 -41.39
C LEU A 7 -6.06 -7.27 -41.11
N GLU A 8 -5.13 -7.69 -41.97
CA GLU A 8 -3.71 -7.32 -41.85
C GLU A 8 -3.53 -5.78 -41.97
N LYS A 9 -4.19 -5.15 -42.95
CA LYS A 9 -4.16 -3.68 -43.09
C LYS A 9 -4.77 -2.95 -41.90
N LEU A 10 -5.89 -3.43 -41.40
CA LEU A 10 -6.52 -2.86 -40.21
C LEU A 10 -5.62 -2.99 -38.98
N GLN A 11 -4.97 -4.12 -38.80
CA GLN A 11 -4.01 -4.35 -37.73
C GLN A 11 -2.82 -3.39 -37.83
N ASP A 12 -2.25 -3.23 -39.03
CA ASP A 12 -1.14 -2.30 -39.28
C ASP A 12 -1.54 -0.85 -39.01
N GLU A 13 -2.75 -0.46 -39.40
CA GLU A 13 -3.28 0.89 -39.16
C GLU A 13 -3.48 1.16 -37.66
N ILE A 14 -4.06 0.22 -36.95
CA ILE A 14 -4.20 0.31 -35.45
C ILE A 14 -2.83 0.39 -34.81
N LEU A 15 -1.91 -0.52 -35.15
CA LEU A 15 -0.57 -0.55 -34.55
C LEU A 15 0.25 0.70 -34.88
N SER A 16 0.06 1.31 -36.06
CA SER A 16 0.76 2.55 -36.42
C SER A 16 0.40 3.71 -35.48
N GLY A 17 -0.86 3.78 -35.01
CA GLY A 17 -1.32 4.77 -34.07
C GLY A 17 -0.75 4.56 -32.63
N TYR A 18 -0.33 3.33 -32.30
CA TYR A 18 0.27 3.00 -31.02
C TYR A 18 1.79 2.92 -31.04
N ARG A 19 2.42 3.02 -32.21
CA ARG A 19 3.89 3.10 -32.27
C ARG A 19 4.33 4.39 -31.63
N ARG A 20 4.96 4.28 -30.47
CA ARG A 20 5.65 5.42 -29.84
C ARG A 20 6.75 5.85 -30.81
N ASN A 21 6.69 7.07 -31.31
CA ASN A 21 7.82 7.71 -31.97
C ASN A 21 8.91 8.03 -30.90
N SER A 22 9.42 7.00 -30.26
CA SER A 22 10.40 7.18 -29.20
C SER A 22 11.81 7.09 -29.78
N SER A 23 12.28 8.20 -30.24
CA SER A 23 13.72 8.48 -30.23
C SER A 23 14.15 9.12 -28.90
N VAL A 24 13.37 9.01 -27.82
CA VAL A 24 13.84 9.38 -26.50
C VAL A 24 14.65 8.18 -26.01
N PRO A 25 15.98 8.28 -25.99
CA PRO A 25 16.79 7.25 -25.35
C PRO A 25 16.32 7.13 -23.90
N PRO A 26 16.30 5.92 -23.32
CA PRO A 26 16.00 5.78 -21.92
C PRO A 26 16.95 6.71 -21.17
N THR A 27 16.40 7.65 -20.41
CA THR A 27 17.20 8.47 -19.49
C THR A 27 17.95 7.47 -18.62
N LYS A 28 19.26 7.44 -18.69
CA LYS A 28 20.07 6.73 -17.72
C LYS A 28 19.82 7.46 -16.40
N GLU A 29 18.76 7.09 -15.69
CA GLU A 29 18.71 7.37 -14.28
C GLU A 29 19.92 6.65 -13.71
N GLU A 30 20.84 7.43 -13.15
CA GLU A 30 22.01 6.89 -12.45
C GLU A 30 21.46 5.85 -11.47
N GLU A 31 21.88 4.59 -11.66
CA GLU A 31 21.66 3.51 -10.72
C GLU A 31 22.39 3.92 -9.43
N ARG A 32 21.72 4.68 -8.57
CA ARG A 32 22.21 4.83 -7.20
C ARG A 32 22.08 3.46 -6.56
N ALA A 33 23.21 2.85 -6.33
CA ALA A 33 23.27 1.70 -5.45
C ALA A 33 22.57 2.07 -4.14
N PRO A 34 21.63 1.26 -3.65
CA PRO A 34 20.92 1.54 -2.42
C PRO A 34 21.96 1.76 -1.30
N GLU A 35 21.87 2.89 -0.60
CA GLU A 35 22.63 3.09 0.62
C GLU A 35 22.28 1.95 1.56
N LYS A 36 23.31 1.27 2.09
CA LYS A 36 23.11 0.22 3.07
C LYS A 36 22.40 0.83 4.27
N ALA A 37 21.17 0.40 4.50
CA ALA A 37 20.44 0.78 5.70
C ALA A 37 21.26 0.35 6.94
N ASP A 38 21.42 1.27 7.87
CA ASP A 38 22.01 0.98 9.17
C ASP A 38 21.02 0.08 9.94
N LEU A 39 21.35 -1.20 10.06
CA LEU A 39 20.50 -2.23 10.67
C LEU A 39 20.50 -2.22 12.21
N GLU A 40 20.87 -1.10 12.83
CA GLU A 40 20.90 -0.98 14.30
C GLU A 40 19.52 -0.84 14.96
N GLU A 41 18.45 -0.61 14.19
CA GLU A 41 17.10 -0.58 14.75
C GLU A 41 16.55 -1.99 14.95
N ARG A 42 16.03 -2.24 16.16
CA ARG A 42 15.33 -3.50 16.46
C ARG A 42 14.15 -3.66 15.51
N PRO A 43 13.92 -4.86 14.94
CA PRO A 43 12.81 -5.07 14.04
C PRO A 43 11.49 -4.75 14.73
N GLU A 44 10.67 -3.94 14.08
CA GLU A 44 9.31 -3.67 14.52
C GLU A 44 8.38 -4.72 13.92
N PHE A 45 7.41 -5.16 14.71
CA PHE A 45 6.39 -6.09 14.23
C PHE A 45 5.07 -5.35 13.98
N THR A 46 4.49 -5.54 12.81
CA THR A 46 3.14 -5.10 12.47
C THR A 46 2.21 -6.30 12.46
N VAL A 47 1.08 -6.20 13.11
CA VAL A 47 0.07 -7.28 13.15
C VAL A 47 -1.20 -6.80 12.47
N PHE A 48 -1.62 -7.53 11.42
CA PHE A 48 -2.91 -7.33 10.78
C PHE A 48 -4.02 -8.07 11.53
N VAL A 49 -5.06 -7.36 11.88
CA VAL A 49 -6.27 -7.93 12.49
C VAL A 49 -7.49 -7.63 11.63
N GLN A 50 -8.39 -8.59 11.52
CA GLN A 50 -9.60 -8.48 10.71
C GLN A 50 -10.89 -8.48 11.55
N THR A 51 -10.79 -8.92 12.79
CA THR A 51 -11.93 -9.06 13.68
C THR A 51 -11.64 -8.45 15.03
N LYS A 52 -12.70 -8.01 15.70
CA LYS A 52 -12.62 -7.51 17.07
C LYS A 52 -12.01 -8.53 18.03
N GLN A 53 -12.29 -9.81 17.81
CA GLN A 53 -11.73 -10.88 18.64
C GLN A 53 -10.21 -10.99 18.47
N GLN A 54 -9.71 -10.89 17.23
CA GLN A 54 -8.25 -10.84 16.96
C GLN A 54 -7.62 -9.61 17.60
N PHE A 55 -8.27 -8.44 17.48
CA PHE A 55 -7.81 -7.20 18.09
C PHE A 55 -7.65 -7.36 19.61
N GLU A 56 -8.67 -7.86 20.31
CA GLU A 56 -8.64 -8.09 21.76
C GLU A 56 -7.53 -9.08 22.17
N MET A 57 -7.36 -10.14 21.37
CA MET A 57 -6.32 -11.14 21.63
C MET A 57 -4.92 -10.55 21.51
N VAL A 58 -4.68 -9.77 20.44
CA VAL A 58 -3.37 -9.16 20.19
C VAL A 58 -3.07 -8.11 21.27
N LEU A 59 -4.00 -7.22 21.54
CA LEU A 59 -3.81 -6.17 22.54
C LEU A 59 -3.61 -6.74 23.97
N GLY A 60 -4.30 -7.83 24.32
CA GLY A 60 -4.23 -8.44 25.65
C GLY A 60 -3.00 -9.31 25.91
N LYS A 61 -2.45 -9.95 24.87
CA LYS A 61 -1.36 -10.94 25.02
C LYS A 61 0.01 -10.42 24.60
N PHE A 62 0.09 -9.44 23.71
CA PHE A 62 1.33 -9.04 23.09
C PHE A 62 1.74 -7.61 23.43
N LYS A 63 2.27 -7.43 24.62
CA LYS A 63 2.93 -6.15 25.01
C LYS A 63 4.16 -5.79 24.15
N MET A 64 4.56 -6.65 23.23
CA MET A 64 5.78 -6.53 22.43
C MET A 64 5.57 -5.96 21.04
N TYR A 65 4.34 -5.81 20.56
CA TYR A 65 4.06 -5.32 19.21
C TYR A 65 3.86 -3.81 19.23
N ARG A 66 4.67 -3.10 18.45
CA ARG A 66 4.60 -1.63 18.37
C ARG A 66 3.59 -1.11 17.35
N LYS A 67 3.00 -1.99 16.56
CA LYS A 67 2.06 -1.61 15.49
C LYS A 67 0.92 -2.60 15.39
N LEU A 68 -0.28 -2.10 15.36
CA LEU A 68 -1.49 -2.87 15.08
C LEU A 68 -2.16 -2.28 13.84
N SER A 69 -2.34 -3.10 12.81
CA SER A 69 -3.05 -2.70 11.61
C SER A 69 -4.37 -3.44 11.53
N GLU A 70 -5.46 -2.71 11.51
CA GLU A 70 -6.78 -3.28 11.32
C GLU A 70 -7.13 -3.24 9.84
N ARG A 71 -7.23 -4.41 9.22
CA ARG A 71 -7.84 -4.57 7.92
C ARG A 71 -9.35 -4.57 8.10
N SER A 72 -9.94 -3.39 8.15
CA SER A 72 -11.39 -3.35 8.19
C SER A 72 -11.95 -3.76 6.81
N TYR A 73 -12.51 -4.94 6.75
CA TYR A 73 -13.62 -5.21 5.82
C TYR A 73 -14.83 -4.32 6.20
N GLY A 74 -14.57 -3.22 6.81
CA GLY A 74 -15.60 -2.65 7.59
C GLY A 74 -15.90 -1.21 7.32
N ILE A 75 -16.57 -1.03 6.35
CA ILE A 75 -17.76 -0.18 6.24
C ILE A 75 -18.57 -0.10 7.57
N TYR A 76 -18.43 -1.03 8.49
CA TYR A 76 -19.29 -1.18 9.65
C TYR A 76 -18.77 -0.59 10.98
N PHE A 77 -17.54 -0.07 11.05
CA PHE A 77 -16.94 0.30 12.35
C PHE A 77 -16.39 1.72 12.45
N ALA A 78 -16.72 2.62 11.55
CA ALA A 78 -16.19 4.00 11.61
C ALA A 78 -16.46 4.67 12.98
N GLN A 79 -17.58 4.36 13.60
CA GLN A 79 -17.94 4.88 14.93
C GLN A 79 -17.04 4.32 16.07
N GLU A 80 -16.37 3.20 15.83
CA GLU A 80 -15.44 2.58 16.79
C GLU A 80 -13.97 2.97 16.53
N TRP A 81 -13.63 3.60 15.41
CA TRP A 81 -12.27 3.92 15.00
C TRP A 81 -11.49 4.66 16.08
N LYS A 82 -12.05 5.74 16.59
CA LYS A 82 -11.42 6.50 17.69
C LYS A 82 -11.14 5.62 18.90
N LYS A 83 -12.11 4.83 19.32
CA LYS A 83 -11.97 3.94 20.49
C LYS A 83 -10.89 2.89 20.27
N LEU A 84 -10.74 2.37 19.05
CA LEU A 84 -9.70 1.40 18.71
C LEU A 84 -8.32 2.05 18.74
N ALA A 85 -8.18 3.23 18.12
CA ALA A 85 -6.92 3.98 18.14
C ALA A 85 -6.51 4.37 19.58
N ASP A 86 -7.42 4.93 20.36
CA ASP A 86 -7.18 5.30 21.77
C ASP A 86 -6.66 4.09 22.58
N ARG A 87 -7.27 2.92 22.42
CA ARG A 87 -6.84 1.68 23.10
C ARG A 87 -5.47 1.17 22.66
N CYS A 88 -5.12 1.34 21.40
CA CYS A 88 -3.77 1.04 20.92
C CYS A 88 -2.76 1.97 21.58
N HIS A 89 -3.05 3.27 21.61
CA HIS A 89 -2.17 4.27 22.21
C HIS A 89 -2.02 4.07 23.73
N GLU A 90 -3.09 3.73 24.45
CA GLU A 90 -3.03 3.35 25.86
C GLU A 90 -2.13 2.14 26.12
N ALA A 91 -2.06 1.22 25.15
CA ALA A 91 -1.15 0.08 25.19
C ALA A 91 0.28 0.38 24.68
N GLY A 92 0.56 1.61 24.26
CA GLY A 92 1.84 2.02 23.69
C GLY A 92 2.09 1.46 22.27
N VAL A 93 1.01 1.19 21.53
CA VAL A 93 1.03 0.60 20.17
C VAL A 93 0.51 1.59 19.17
N ARG A 94 1.19 1.73 18.02
CA ARG A 94 0.68 2.52 16.89
C ARG A 94 -0.50 1.80 16.22
N CYS A 95 -1.48 2.57 15.80
CA CYS A 95 -2.71 2.07 15.17
C CYS A 95 -2.82 2.56 13.73
N TYR A 96 -2.95 1.64 12.79
CA TYR A 96 -3.11 1.94 11.37
C TYR A 96 -4.46 1.45 10.85
N LEU A 97 -5.12 2.25 10.04
CA LEU A 97 -6.30 1.83 9.32
C LEU A 97 -5.91 1.37 7.90
N MET A 98 -6.20 0.10 7.58
CA MET A 98 -6.07 -0.39 6.21
C MET A 98 -7.27 0.03 5.37
N MET A 99 -7.01 0.71 4.27
CA MET A 99 -8.02 1.03 3.27
C MET A 99 -8.47 -0.25 2.53
N PRO A 100 -9.69 -0.28 1.96
CA PRO A 100 -10.18 -1.46 1.25
C PRO A 100 -9.34 -1.73 -0.01
N ARG A 101 -8.94 -2.97 -0.26
CA ARG A 101 -8.19 -3.33 -1.50
C ARG A 101 -8.91 -2.96 -2.79
N ILE A 102 -10.23 -2.93 -2.77
CA ILE A 102 -11.06 -2.54 -3.90
C ILE A 102 -11.67 -1.18 -3.56
N PHE A 103 -11.04 -0.13 -4.05
CA PHE A 103 -11.46 1.24 -3.82
C PHE A 103 -12.19 1.77 -5.06
N ARG A 104 -13.51 1.54 -5.09
CA ARG A 104 -14.39 2.01 -6.17
C ARG A 104 -15.39 3.02 -5.61
N LYS A 105 -16.25 3.53 -6.48
CA LYS A 105 -17.23 4.58 -6.18
C LYS A 105 -18.00 4.38 -4.86
N GLU A 106 -18.35 3.14 -4.53
CA GLU A 106 -19.07 2.83 -3.28
C GLU A 106 -18.19 3.03 -2.05
N ALA A 107 -16.94 2.55 -2.09
CA ALA A 107 -15.97 2.75 -1.02
C ALA A 107 -15.63 4.24 -0.89
N GLU A 108 -15.36 4.91 -2.01
CA GLU A 108 -15.10 6.35 -2.04
C GLU A 108 -16.26 7.15 -1.39
N GLN A 109 -17.49 6.89 -1.79
CA GLN A 109 -18.68 7.56 -1.22
C GLN A 109 -18.84 7.30 0.28
N TYR A 110 -18.49 6.08 0.71
CA TYR A 110 -18.51 5.75 2.14
C TYR A 110 -17.48 6.57 2.89
N PHE A 111 -16.20 6.56 2.46
CA PHE A 111 -15.14 7.30 3.14
C PHE A 111 -15.36 8.81 3.11
N ARG A 112 -15.91 9.37 2.01
CA ARG A 112 -16.30 10.79 1.96
C ARG A 112 -17.32 11.16 3.06
N LYS A 113 -18.24 10.27 3.39
CA LYS A 113 -19.22 10.48 4.47
C LYS A 113 -18.63 10.34 5.86
N GLN A 114 -17.51 9.60 5.98
CA GLN A 114 -16.86 9.33 7.26
C GLN A 114 -15.60 10.19 7.48
N MET A 115 -15.40 11.22 6.68
CA MET A 115 -14.17 12.00 6.66
C MET A 115 -13.82 12.61 8.02
N GLU A 116 -14.81 13.19 8.69
CA GLU A 116 -14.63 13.77 10.04
C GLU A 116 -14.21 12.70 11.06
N LEU A 117 -14.78 11.50 10.97
CA LEU A 117 -14.42 10.39 11.85
C LEU A 117 -13.00 9.88 11.52
N LEU A 118 -12.64 9.81 10.25
CA LEU A 118 -11.32 9.37 9.82
C LEU A 118 -10.22 10.31 10.34
N THR A 119 -10.42 11.62 10.18
CA THR A 119 -9.44 12.63 10.64
C THR A 119 -9.35 12.75 12.14
N SER A 120 -10.45 12.52 12.87
CA SER A 120 -10.50 12.63 14.33
C SER A 120 -10.22 11.31 15.06
N ALA A 121 -10.10 10.20 14.35
CA ALA A 121 -9.89 8.89 14.97
C ALA A 121 -8.53 8.75 15.67
N GLY A 122 -7.50 9.47 15.19
CA GLY A 122 -6.17 9.41 15.78
C GLY A 122 -5.34 8.24 15.26
N PHE A 123 -5.56 7.78 14.03
CA PHE A 123 -4.69 6.80 13.39
C PHE A 123 -3.30 7.39 13.11
N ASP A 124 -2.27 6.59 13.28
CA ASP A 124 -0.87 6.99 13.04
C ASP A 124 -0.49 6.89 11.57
N ALA A 125 -1.19 6.06 10.78
CA ALA A 125 -1.01 5.93 9.34
C ALA A 125 -2.22 5.25 8.68
N LEU A 126 -2.28 5.35 7.35
CA LEU A 126 -3.23 4.62 6.52
C LEU A 126 -2.51 3.57 5.69
N GLY A 127 -3.03 2.35 5.69
CA GLY A 127 -2.55 1.29 4.80
C GLY A 127 -3.25 1.38 3.46
N ILE A 128 -2.49 1.42 2.39
CA ILE A 128 -2.93 1.65 1.02
C ILE A 128 -2.88 0.35 0.23
N GLY A 129 -4.00 -0.05 -0.33
CA GLY A 129 -4.13 -1.30 -1.09
C GLY A 129 -4.38 -1.11 -2.59
N SER A 130 -4.65 0.11 -3.04
CA SER A 130 -4.91 0.44 -4.45
C SER A 130 -4.38 1.82 -4.84
N MET A 131 -4.13 2.01 -6.13
CA MET A 131 -3.58 3.27 -6.66
C MET A 131 -4.55 4.44 -6.62
N GLU A 132 -5.84 4.18 -6.47
CA GLU A 132 -6.89 5.20 -6.39
C GLU A 132 -6.90 5.92 -5.04
N GLU A 133 -6.50 5.22 -3.97
CA GLU A 133 -6.59 5.71 -2.60
C GLU A 133 -5.72 6.93 -2.32
N PRO A 134 -4.44 6.99 -2.73
CA PRO A 134 -3.61 8.19 -2.53
C PRO A 134 -4.18 9.43 -3.20
N GLY A 135 -4.77 9.28 -4.39
CA GLY A 135 -5.46 10.36 -5.08
C GLY A 135 -6.65 10.88 -4.28
N PHE A 136 -7.50 9.97 -3.84
CA PHE A 136 -8.66 10.26 -3.00
C PHE A 136 -8.27 10.98 -1.69
N LEU A 137 -7.26 10.48 -0.99
CA LEU A 137 -6.81 11.05 0.29
C LEU A 137 -6.27 12.46 0.11
N ARG A 138 -5.50 12.72 -0.95
CA ARG A 138 -5.01 14.06 -1.28
C ARG A 138 -6.13 15.04 -1.62
N GLU A 139 -7.09 14.62 -2.43
CA GLU A 139 -8.29 15.43 -2.73
C GLU A 139 -9.10 15.74 -1.49
N ALA A 140 -9.13 14.82 -0.54
CA ALA A 140 -9.83 14.97 0.74
C ALA A 140 -9.04 15.77 1.79
N GLY A 141 -7.79 16.17 1.50
CA GLY A 141 -6.93 16.91 2.42
C GLY A 141 -6.43 16.09 3.61
N ILE A 142 -6.31 14.76 3.44
CA ILE A 142 -5.79 13.87 4.49
C ILE A 142 -4.27 13.83 4.41
N GLU A 143 -3.60 14.24 5.48
CA GLU A 143 -2.13 14.31 5.61
C GLU A 143 -1.58 13.24 6.56
N LEU A 144 -2.20 12.06 6.60
CA LEU A 144 -1.67 10.93 7.37
C LEU A 144 -0.61 10.18 6.56
N PRO A 145 0.43 9.63 7.23
CA PRO A 145 1.40 8.75 6.58
C PRO A 145 0.71 7.60 5.84
N MET A 146 1.21 7.26 4.66
CA MET A 146 0.66 6.20 3.81
C MET A 146 1.61 5.01 3.73
N TYR A 147 1.16 3.84 4.15
CA TYR A 147 1.90 2.59 4.07
C TYR A 147 1.32 1.72 2.98
N PHE A 148 2.08 1.54 1.92
CA PHE A 148 1.61 0.81 0.74
C PHE A 148 1.73 -0.69 0.97
N ASP A 149 0.59 -1.40 0.86
CA ASP A 149 0.50 -2.85 1.04
C ASP A 149 1.19 -3.61 -0.12
N GLN A 150 1.45 -4.87 0.08
CA GLN A 150 2.05 -5.78 -0.91
C GLN A 150 1.36 -5.74 -2.28
N GLY A 151 0.05 -5.50 -2.31
CA GLY A 151 -0.74 -5.37 -3.54
C GLY A 151 -0.37 -4.19 -4.42
N MET A 152 0.48 -3.28 -3.94
CA MET A 152 1.03 -2.17 -4.73
C MET A 152 2.24 -2.58 -5.57
N TYR A 153 2.76 -3.80 -5.38
CA TYR A 153 3.79 -4.43 -6.20
C TYR A 153 5.09 -3.64 -6.37
N SER A 154 5.76 -3.34 -5.26
CA SER A 154 7.10 -2.74 -5.26
C SER A 154 8.20 -3.77 -5.62
N TRP A 155 8.18 -4.28 -6.86
CA TRP A 155 9.02 -5.37 -7.32
C TRP A 155 10.52 -5.05 -7.46
N ASN A 156 10.87 -3.79 -7.62
CA ASN A 156 12.25 -3.34 -7.82
C ASN A 156 12.41 -1.89 -7.37
N HIS A 157 13.65 -1.40 -7.37
CA HIS A 157 13.98 -0.05 -6.94
C HIS A 157 13.23 1.05 -7.72
N LEU A 158 12.96 0.86 -9.02
CA LEU A 158 12.19 1.83 -9.81
C LEU A 158 10.73 1.89 -9.37
N ALA A 159 10.12 0.72 -9.11
CA ALA A 159 8.79 0.65 -8.56
C ALA A 159 8.73 1.26 -7.15
N GLY A 160 9.69 0.95 -6.29
CA GLY A 160 9.82 1.55 -4.97
C GLY A 160 9.90 3.08 -5.03
N ALA A 161 10.83 3.62 -5.81
CA ALA A 161 10.99 5.06 -6.00
C ALA A 161 9.74 5.72 -6.62
N ALA A 162 9.00 5.02 -7.48
CA ALA A 162 7.74 5.51 -8.01
C ALA A 162 6.67 5.59 -6.92
N MET A 163 6.57 4.57 -6.06
CA MET A 163 5.63 4.56 -4.93
C MET A 163 5.93 5.66 -3.91
N GLU A 164 7.21 5.90 -3.59
CA GLU A 164 7.63 7.00 -2.72
C GLU A 164 7.24 8.35 -3.31
N ARG A 165 7.49 8.57 -4.61
CA ARG A 165 7.01 9.79 -5.30
C ARG A 165 5.48 9.90 -5.32
N TYR A 166 4.78 8.78 -5.24
CA TYR A 166 3.33 8.74 -5.16
C TYR A 166 2.81 9.02 -3.75
N GLY A 167 3.70 9.09 -2.77
CA GLY A 167 3.41 9.46 -1.39
C GLY A 167 3.49 8.29 -0.40
N ALA A 168 4.15 7.19 -0.74
CA ALA A 168 4.40 6.13 0.21
C ALA A 168 5.47 6.54 1.22
N ASP A 169 5.12 6.50 2.50
CA ASP A 169 6.08 6.66 3.61
C ASP A 169 6.73 5.32 3.97
N ARG A 170 6.07 4.22 3.64
CA ARG A 170 6.58 2.85 3.82
C ARG A 170 5.96 1.91 2.79
N LEU A 171 6.72 0.89 2.41
CA LEU A 171 6.31 -0.14 1.48
C LEU A 171 6.22 -1.49 2.18
N THR A 172 5.32 -2.36 1.74
CA THR A 172 5.35 -3.79 2.05
C THR A 172 5.92 -4.53 0.86
N ILE A 173 6.94 -5.33 1.11
CA ILE A 173 7.64 -6.10 0.07
C ILE A 173 6.69 -7.20 -0.45
N PRO A 174 6.59 -7.39 -1.79
CA PRO A 174 5.78 -8.46 -2.37
C PRO A 174 6.21 -9.84 -1.87
N VAL A 175 5.23 -10.67 -1.52
CA VAL A 175 5.46 -12.02 -0.96
C VAL A 175 6.05 -13.00 -1.96
N GLU A 176 6.00 -12.69 -3.23
CA GLU A 176 6.52 -13.52 -4.32
C GLU A 176 8.05 -13.41 -4.48
N LEU A 177 8.67 -12.37 -3.91
CA LEU A 177 10.11 -12.17 -4.00
C LEU A 177 10.85 -13.10 -3.03
N ASN A 178 11.88 -13.78 -3.52
CA ASN A 178 12.79 -14.53 -2.68
C ASN A 178 13.86 -13.61 -2.03
N GLU A 179 14.61 -14.12 -1.08
CA GLU A 179 15.62 -13.36 -0.32
C GLU A 179 16.62 -12.61 -1.21
N ARG A 180 17.07 -13.25 -2.30
CA ARG A 180 18.01 -12.63 -3.24
C ARG A 180 17.35 -11.46 -3.99
N GLU A 181 16.16 -11.67 -4.50
CA GLU A 181 15.39 -10.64 -5.21
C GLU A 181 15.06 -9.46 -4.30
N ILE A 182 14.71 -9.71 -3.04
CA ILE A 182 14.49 -8.66 -2.04
C ILE A 182 15.77 -7.83 -1.85
N ARG A 183 16.90 -8.50 -1.70
CA ARG A 183 18.20 -7.83 -1.53
C ARG A 183 18.60 -7.03 -2.77
N ASP A 184 18.41 -7.62 -3.95
CA ASP A 184 18.78 -7.01 -5.23
C ASP A 184 17.82 -5.89 -5.62
N SER A 185 16.55 -5.90 -5.11
CA SER A 185 15.57 -4.85 -5.40
C SER A 185 15.95 -3.50 -4.79
N GLY A 186 16.71 -3.48 -3.70
CA GLY A 186 17.02 -2.27 -2.95
C GLY A 186 15.83 -1.58 -2.31
N VAL A 187 14.64 -2.20 -2.35
CA VAL A 187 13.42 -1.67 -1.72
C VAL A 187 13.50 -1.93 -0.21
N GLN A 188 13.36 -0.86 0.56
CA GLN A 188 13.23 -0.96 2.01
C GLN A 188 11.75 -0.98 2.39
N GLY A 189 11.36 -1.92 3.26
CA GLY A 189 9.96 -2.05 3.62
C GLY A 189 9.68 -3.15 4.64
N GLU A 190 8.41 -3.34 4.91
CA GLU A 190 7.94 -4.42 5.77
C GLU A 190 7.89 -5.74 5.00
N MET A 191 8.28 -6.84 5.64
CA MET A 191 8.16 -8.20 5.09
C MET A 191 7.04 -8.95 5.79
N ILE A 192 6.21 -9.64 5.03
CA ILE A 192 5.20 -10.55 5.58
C ILE A 192 5.90 -11.85 5.96
N VAL A 193 5.99 -12.13 7.26
CA VAL A 193 6.65 -13.33 7.80
C VAL A 193 5.68 -14.42 8.22
N TYR A 194 4.40 -14.09 8.37
CA TYR A 194 3.35 -15.04 8.74
C TYR A 194 1.98 -14.54 8.28
N GLY A 195 1.16 -15.43 7.74
CA GLY A 195 -0.22 -15.14 7.34
C GLY A 195 -0.73 -16.11 6.28
N TYR A 196 -2.01 -15.96 5.95
CA TYR A 196 -2.56 -16.60 4.76
C TYR A 196 -2.25 -15.71 3.55
N LEU A 197 -1.77 -16.33 2.49
CA LEU A 197 -1.68 -15.65 1.18
C LEU A 197 -3.11 -15.35 0.70
N PRO A 198 -3.34 -14.16 0.14
CA PRO A 198 -4.65 -13.75 -0.36
C PRO A 198 -5.12 -14.59 -1.56
#